data_60444ad6151ce03fae212f3d279f447a
#
_entry.id   60444ad6151ce03fae212f3d279f447a
#
_cell.length_a   1.000
_cell.length_b   1.000
_cell.length_c   1.000
_cell.angle_alpha   90.00
_cell.angle_beta   90.00
_cell.angle_gamma   90.00
#
_symmetry.space_group_name_H-M   'P 1'
#
loop_
_entity.id
_entity.type
_entity.pdbx_description
1 polymer ?
#
loop_
_entity_poly.entity_id
_entity_poly.type
_entity_poly.pdbx_seq_one_letter_code
_entity_poly.pdbx_strand_id
1 'polypeptide(L)'
;VPALLAFAQREKIGLTIVGPEAPLVIGLCDTFAAAGLRCFGPGKLAARLEGSKAFTKDFLKRHGIPTAAYAKFTRDNFDAAWIRAQKAPLVVKADGLAAGKGVVICATTEEAVATAQDMFAGRFGKAGDLVVVEEFLEGEEASFIAMVDGKTVLPLATSQDHKRRDDGDLGPNTGGMGAYSPAPVVTQRVHDRAM
;
A
#
# COMPACT_ATOMS: atom_id res chain seq x y z
N VAL A 1 -4.24 -7.51 -19.92
CA VAL A 1 -5.67 -7.12 -19.92
C VAL A 1 -6.40 -7.68 -21.14
N PRO A 2 -5.91 -7.54 -22.41
CA PRO A 2 -6.70 -7.98 -23.59
C PRO A 2 -7.12 -9.45 -23.56
N ALA A 3 -6.23 -10.35 -23.17
CA ALA A 3 -6.55 -11.79 -23.09
C ALA A 3 -7.65 -12.12 -22.06
N LEU A 4 -7.65 -11.42 -20.92
CA LEU A 4 -8.71 -11.57 -19.90
C LEU A 4 -10.05 -11.04 -20.41
N LEU A 5 -10.04 -9.92 -21.12
CA LEU A 5 -11.24 -9.36 -21.74
C LEU A 5 -11.83 -10.34 -22.76
N ALA A 6 -11.00 -10.84 -23.68
CA ALA A 6 -11.43 -11.81 -24.68
C ALA A 6 -11.98 -13.11 -24.04
N PHE A 7 -11.34 -13.58 -22.97
CA PHE A 7 -11.83 -14.72 -22.21
C PHE A 7 -13.21 -14.43 -21.60
N ALA A 8 -13.36 -13.30 -20.90
CA ALA A 8 -14.63 -12.96 -20.25
C ALA A 8 -15.79 -12.81 -21.25
N GLN A 9 -15.52 -12.27 -22.44
CA GLN A 9 -16.50 -12.18 -23.52
C GLN A 9 -16.89 -13.55 -24.08
N ARG A 10 -15.89 -14.39 -24.38
CA ARG A 10 -16.11 -15.73 -24.92
C ARG A 10 -16.91 -16.62 -23.97
N GLU A 11 -16.55 -16.61 -22.69
CA GLU A 11 -17.19 -17.43 -21.65
C GLU A 11 -18.44 -16.76 -21.04
N LYS A 12 -18.85 -15.59 -21.56
CA LYS A 12 -20.01 -14.82 -21.08
C LYS A 12 -20.02 -14.60 -19.58
N ILE A 13 -18.87 -14.21 -19.02
CA ILE A 13 -18.70 -13.97 -17.58
C ILE A 13 -19.64 -12.85 -17.13
N GLY A 14 -20.49 -13.16 -16.16
CA GLY A 14 -21.49 -12.23 -15.64
C GLY A 14 -20.93 -11.14 -14.72
N LEU A 15 -19.84 -11.42 -14.00
CA LEU A 15 -19.14 -10.48 -13.12
C LEU A 15 -17.69 -10.92 -12.96
N THR A 16 -16.76 -9.99 -13.06
CA THR A 16 -15.34 -10.19 -12.74
C THR A 16 -14.98 -9.43 -11.46
N ILE A 17 -14.37 -10.12 -10.50
CA ILE A 17 -13.84 -9.50 -9.28
C ILE A 17 -12.31 -9.53 -9.37
N VAL A 18 -11.66 -8.39 -9.22
CA VAL A 18 -10.21 -8.26 -9.36
C VAL A 18 -9.57 -8.28 -7.97
N GLY A 19 -8.90 -9.37 -7.63
CA GLY A 19 -8.20 -9.52 -6.36
C GLY A 19 -6.83 -8.81 -6.33
N PRO A 20 -5.93 -9.06 -7.31
CA PRO A 20 -4.59 -8.48 -7.26
C PRO A 20 -4.58 -7.03 -7.74
N GLU A 21 -3.67 -6.23 -7.15
CA GLU A 21 -3.54 -4.79 -7.41
C GLU A 21 -2.94 -4.47 -8.80
N ALA A 22 -2.02 -5.29 -9.30
CA ALA A 22 -1.33 -5.01 -10.56
C ALA A 22 -2.26 -4.84 -11.77
N PRO A 23 -3.27 -5.70 -12.00
CA PRO A 23 -4.28 -5.48 -13.04
C PRO A 23 -5.10 -4.21 -12.85
N LEU A 24 -5.38 -3.81 -11.62
CA LEU A 24 -6.13 -2.60 -11.30
C LEU A 24 -5.35 -1.35 -11.71
N VAL A 25 -4.07 -1.30 -11.34
CA VAL A 25 -3.18 -0.16 -11.65
C VAL A 25 -3.02 0.07 -13.15
N ILE A 26 -3.04 -0.98 -13.96
CA ILE A 26 -2.97 -0.87 -15.42
C ILE A 26 -4.33 -0.64 -16.10
N GLY A 27 -5.45 -0.59 -15.32
CA GLY A 27 -6.77 -0.19 -15.81
C GLY A 27 -7.64 -1.33 -16.35
N LEU A 28 -7.57 -2.52 -15.74
CA LEU A 28 -8.41 -3.63 -16.13
C LEU A 28 -9.90 -3.30 -15.98
N CYS A 29 -10.31 -2.69 -14.86
CA CYS A 29 -11.71 -2.32 -14.64
C CYS A 29 -12.22 -1.33 -15.68
N ASP A 30 -11.42 -0.33 -16.05
CA ASP A 30 -11.78 0.66 -17.08
C ASP A 30 -11.95 -0.04 -18.45
N THR A 31 -11.08 -0.99 -18.78
CA THR A 31 -11.14 -1.76 -20.02
C THR A 31 -12.41 -2.62 -20.09
N PHE A 32 -12.77 -3.28 -18.99
CA PHE A 32 -13.99 -4.09 -18.91
C PHE A 32 -15.25 -3.24 -18.99
N ALA A 33 -15.27 -2.10 -18.26
CA ALA A 33 -16.39 -1.17 -18.32
C ALA A 33 -16.61 -0.60 -19.74
N ALA A 34 -15.54 -0.23 -20.45
CA ALA A 34 -15.61 0.23 -21.82
C ALA A 34 -16.16 -0.84 -22.78
N ALA A 35 -16.00 -2.11 -22.45
CA ALA A 35 -16.55 -3.25 -23.20
C ALA A 35 -17.95 -3.69 -22.73
N GLY A 36 -18.58 -2.96 -21.80
CA GLY A 36 -19.90 -3.27 -21.26
C GLY A 36 -19.93 -4.47 -20.30
N LEU A 37 -18.78 -4.92 -19.81
CA LEU A 37 -18.67 -6.03 -18.86
C LEU A 37 -18.64 -5.51 -17.42
N ARG A 38 -19.36 -6.20 -16.53
CA ARG A 38 -19.33 -5.88 -15.10
C ARG A 38 -18.02 -6.31 -14.49
N CYS A 39 -17.34 -5.36 -13.83
CA CYS A 39 -16.07 -5.58 -13.15
C CYS A 39 -16.08 -4.88 -11.79
N PHE A 40 -15.79 -5.62 -10.74
CA PHE A 40 -15.64 -5.07 -9.38
C PHE A 40 -14.18 -4.83 -9.08
N GLY A 41 -13.85 -3.59 -8.76
CA GLY A 41 -12.54 -3.08 -8.44
C GLY A 41 -12.43 -1.60 -8.79
N PRO A 42 -11.44 -0.88 -8.26
CA PRO A 42 -11.22 0.53 -8.58
C PRO A 42 -10.78 0.69 -10.05
N GLY A 43 -11.18 1.80 -10.66
CA GLY A 43 -10.61 2.24 -11.92
C GLY A 43 -9.15 2.67 -11.77
N LYS A 44 -8.45 2.81 -12.87
CA LYS A 44 -7.00 3.11 -12.94
C LYS A 44 -6.59 4.32 -12.10
N LEU A 45 -7.39 5.38 -12.11
CA LEU A 45 -7.08 6.60 -11.35
C LEU A 45 -7.17 6.36 -9.84
N ALA A 46 -8.19 5.64 -9.36
CA ALA A 46 -8.35 5.31 -7.95
C ALA A 46 -7.30 4.27 -7.50
N ALA A 47 -6.97 3.31 -8.36
CA ALA A 47 -5.95 2.30 -8.09
C ALA A 47 -4.53 2.89 -7.89
N ARG A 48 -4.30 4.16 -8.22
CA ARG A 48 -3.06 4.87 -7.89
C ARG A 48 -2.80 4.96 -6.39
N LEU A 49 -3.85 4.91 -5.57
CA LEU A 49 -3.70 4.90 -4.11
C LEU A 49 -2.93 3.66 -3.62
N GLU A 50 -2.99 2.55 -4.34
CA GLU A 50 -2.16 1.37 -4.09
C GLU A 50 -0.89 1.39 -4.95
N GLY A 51 -1.00 1.87 -6.18
CA GLY A 51 0.07 1.83 -7.18
C GLY A 51 1.24 2.78 -6.91
N SER A 52 1.07 3.83 -6.09
CA SER A 52 2.12 4.80 -5.76
C SER A 52 1.98 5.28 -4.32
N LYS A 53 2.97 4.92 -3.50
CA LYS A 53 3.04 5.35 -2.09
C LYS A 53 3.19 6.87 -1.98
N ALA A 54 3.98 7.47 -2.85
CA ALA A 54 4.19 8.91 -2.90
C ALA A 54 2.89 9.66 -3.25
N PHE A 55 2.13 9.15 -4.21
CA PHE A 55 0.81 9.70 -4.54
C PHE A 55 -0.15 9.58 -3.36
N THR A 56 -0.19 8.43 -2.72
CA THR A 56 -1.05 8.18 -1.55
C THR A 56 -0.71 9.10 -0.39
N LYS A 57 0.56 9.29 -0.09
CA LYS A 57 0.99 10.24 0.94
C LYS A 57 0.55 11.67 0.66
N ASP A 58 0.72 12.13 -0.58
CA ASP A 58 0.26 13.46 -0.97
C ASP A 58 -1.27 13.59 -0.91
N PHE A 59 -1.98 12.53 -1.30
CA PHE A 59 -3.44 12.47 -1.22
C PHE A 59 -3.91 12.58 0.24
N LEU A 60 -3.37 11.75 1.12
CA LEU A 60 -3.72 11.74 2.55
C LEU A 60 -3.44 13.12 3.19
N LYS A 61 -2.25 13.69 2.93
CA LYS A 61 -1.88 15.02 3.42
C LYS A 61 -2.85 16.10 2.93
N ARG A 62 -3.18 16.10 1.63
CA ARG A 62 -4.09 17.09 1.02
C ARG A 62 -5.49 17.04 1.62
N HIS A 63 -5.96 15.84 1.98
CA HIS A 63 -7.30 15.63 2.54
C HIS A 63 -7.35 15.58 4.07
N GLY A 64 -6.23 15.86 4.76
CA GLY A 64 -6.17 15.84 6.22
C GLY A 64 -6.39 14.45 6.83
N ILE A 65 -6.14 13.37 6.06
CA ILE A 65 -6.27 12.00 6.53
C ILE A 65 -4.98 11.63 7.30
N PRO A 66 -5.10 11.10 8.53
CA PRO A 66 -3.93 10.75 9.33
C PRO A 66 -3.01 9.76 8.63
N THR A 67 -1.73 10.06 8.62
CA THR A 67 -0.67 9.20 8.09
C THR A 67 0.66 9.57 8.73
N ALA A 68 1.64 8.67 8.68
CA ALA A 68 3.01 8.94 9.13
C ALA A 68 3.60 10.19 8.45
N ALA A 69 4.33 11.00 9.18
CA ALA A 69 5.12 12.08 8.61
C ALA A 69 6.11 11.53 7.58
N TYR A 70 6.31 12.24 6.48
CA TYR A 70 7.08 11.70 5.36
C TYR A 70 7.80 12.77 4.56
N ALA A 71 8.86 12.35 3.85
CA ALA A 71 9.45 13.07 2.74
C ALA A 71 9.63 12.15 1.53
N LYS A 72 9.72 12.75 0.35
CA LYS A 72 9.89 12.05 -0.93
C LYS A 72 11.19 12.49 -1.58
N PHE A 73 11.92 11.53 -2.08
CA PHE A 73 13.20 11.77 -2.72
C PHE A 73 13.29 11.02 -4.05
N THR A 74 13.81 11.72 -5.04
CA THR A 74 14.38 11.14 -6.25
C THR A 74 15.90 11.19 -6.12
N ARG A 75 16.63 10.58 -7.05
CA ARG A 75 18.09 10.67 -7.08
C ARG A 75 18.58 12.12 -7.11
N ASP A 76 17.87 12.99 -7.85
CA ASP A 76 18.30 14.37 -8.10
C ASP A 76 18.06 15.31 -6.91
N ASN A 77 17.07 14.99 -6.05
CA ASN A 77 16.74 15.81 -4.88
C ASN A 77 17.00 15.09 -3.55
N PHE A 78 17.82 14.04 -3.56
CA PHE A 78 18.13 13.27 -2.38
C PHE A 78 18.88 14.10 -1.35
N ASP A 79 18.31 14.18 -0.13
CA ASP A 79 18.86 14.93 0.99
C ASP A 79 19.15 14.01 2.17
N ALA A 80 20.37 13.52 2.24
CA ALA A 80 20.85 12.69 3.36
C ALA A 80 20.92 13.45 4.69
N ALA A 81 21.11 14.78 4.67
CA ALA A 81 21.16 15.59 5.86
C ALA A 81 19.76 15.69 6.49
N TRP A 82 18.73 15.85 5.66
CA TRP A 82 17.35 15.81 6.13
C TRP A 82 17.02 14.47 6.82
N ILE A 83 17.41 13.33 6.23
CA ILE A 83 17.18 11.99 6.83
C ILE A 83 17.89 11.88 8.17
N ARG A 84 19.15 12.32 8.28
CA ARG A 84 19.92 12.28 9.53
C ARG A 84 19.35 13.16 10.64
N ALA A 85 18.59 14.17 10.27
CA ALA A 85 17.94 15.06 11.24
C ALA A 85 16.62 14.47 11.79
N GLN A 86 16.14 13.35 11.25
CA GLN A 86 14.94 12.70 11.74
C GLN A 86 15.21 11.82 12.96
N LYS A 87 14.16 11.47 13.69
CA LYS A 87 14.22 10.51 14.81
C LYS A 87 14.08 9.08 14.25
N ALA A 88 15.05 8.23 14.51
CA ALA A 88 14.96 6.80 14.20
C ALA A 88 14.09 6.06 15.26
N PRO A 89 13.50 4.89 14.93
CA PRO A 89 13.60 4.22 13.63
C PRO A 89 12.83 4.95 12.52
N LEU A 90 13.19 4.68 11.26
CA LEU A 90 12.55 5.23 10.07
C LEU A 90 12.09 4.11 9.14
N VAL A 91 11.11 4.39 8.30
CA VAL A 91 10.66 3.45 7.26
C VAL A 91 10.99 4.01 5.88
N VAL A 92 11.79 3.28 5.12
CA VAL A 92 12.18 3.64 3.74
C VAL A 92 11.43 2.75 2.77
N LYS A 93 10.72 3.37 1.82
CA LYS A 93 9.84 2.66 0.88
C LYS A 93 10.17 3.05 -0.55
N ALA A 94 10.40 2.07 -1.40
CA ALA A 94 10.39 2.28 -2.84
C ALA A 94 8.96 2.55 -3.31
N ASP A 95 8.77 3.49 -4.24
CA ASP A 95 7.46 3.79 -4.82
C ASP A 95 7.00 2.67 -5.77
N GLY A 96 5.67 2.52 -5.93
CA GLY A 96 5.11 1.48 -6.79
C GLY A 96 4.97 0.10 -6.16
N LEU A 97 4.57 -0.87 -7.00
CA LEU A 97 4.29 -2.25 -6.62
C LEU A 97 5.59 -3.06 -6.55
N ALA A 98 6.32 -2.97 -5.47
CA ALA A 98 7.57 -3.72 -5.26
C ALA A 98 7.34 -5.14 -4.70
N ALA A 99 6.18 -5.75 -4.98
CA ALA A 99 5.79 -7.09 -4.50
C ALA A 99 5.95 -7.28 -2.97
N GLY A 100 5.63 -6.23 -2.19
CA GLY A 100 5.75 -6.24 -0.74
C GLY A 100 7.20 -6.14 -0.21
N LYS A 101 8.21 -6.13 -1.07
CA LYS A 101 9.62 -6.15 -0.67
C LYS A 101 10.28 -4.77 -0.64
N GLY A 102 9.61 -3.74 -1.15
CA GLY A 102 10.12 -2.38 -1.24
C GLY A 102 9.98 -1.55 0.04
N VAL A 103 9.80 -2.17 1.20
CA VAL A 103 9.66 -1.49 2.50
C VAL A 103 10.73 -2.01 3.45
N VAL A 104 11.52 -1.10 4.02
CA VAL A 104 12.60 -1.42 4.95
C VAL A 104 12.43 -0.54 6.20
N ILE A 105 12.38 -1.18 7.36
CA ILE A 105 12.44 -0.49 8.66
C ILE A 105 13.91 -0.36 9.02
N CYS A 106 14.38 0.87 9.18
CA CYS A 106 15.77 1.22 9.46
C CYS A 106 15.89 1.62 10.92
N ALA A 107 16.73 0.91 11.68
CA ALA A 107 16.95 1.18 13.10
C ALA A 107 17.74 2.48 13.35
N THR A 108 18.52 2.91 12.37
CA THR A 108 19.31 4.14 12.43
C THR A 108 19.07 5.02 11.20
N THR A 109 19.41 6.30 11.32
CA THR A 109 19.33 7.24 10.19
C THR A 109 20.35 6.93 9.12
N GLU A 110 21.51 6.41 9.45
CA GLU A 110 22.55 5.95 8.51
C GLU A 110 22.06 4.77 7.69
N GLU A 111 21.40 3.81 8.32
CA GLU A 111 20.76 2.71 7.63
C GLU A 111 19.69 3.20 6.67
N ALA A 112 18.89 4.19 7.06
CA ALA A 112 17.87 4.79 6.18
C ALA A 112 18.50 5.49 4.96
N VAL A 113 19.60 6.22 5.15
CA VAL A 113 20.35 6.84 4.05
C VAL A 113 20.91 5.78 3.10
N ALA A 114 21.59 4.75 3.62
CA ALA A 114 22.13 3.67 2.81
C ALA A 114 21.04 2.91 2.05
N THR A 115 19.92 2.62 2.71
CA THR A 115 18.76 1.94 2.10
C THR A 115 18.16 2.75 0.95
N ALA A 116 17.99 4.07 1.12
CA ALA A 116 17.50 4.94 0.05
C ALA A 116 18.46 4.97 -1.14
N GLN A 117 19.76 5.03 -0.89
CA GLN A 117 20.79 4.98 -1.94
C GLN A 117 20.78 3.64 -2.70
N ASP A 118 20.63 2.52 -2.01
CA ASP A 118 20.48 1.19 -2.61
C ASP A 118 19.25 1.10 -3.51
N MET A 119 18.14 1.70 -3.08
CA MET A 119 16.92 1.76 -3.90
C MET A 119 17.17 2.55 -5.18
N PHE A 120 17.83 3.71 -5.10
CA PHE A 120 18.24 4.48 -6.28
C PHE A 120 19.25 3.76 -7.16
N ALA A 121 20.07 2.88 -6.60
CA ALA A 121 21.02 2.05 -7.36
C ALA A 121 20.34 0.96 -8.21
N GLY A 122 19.01 0.82 -8.11
CA GLY A 122 18.22 -0.07 -8.96
C GLY A 122 17.79 -1.39 -8.30
N ARG A 123 17.93 -1.53 -6.99
CA ARG A 123 17.51 -2.73 -6.24
C ARG A 123 16.06 -3.15 -6.54
N PHE A 124 15.18 -2.18 -6.84
CA PHE A 124 13.77 -2.40 -7.15
C PHE A 124 13.38 -1.90 -8.56
N GLY A 125 14.36 -1.79 -9.48
CA GLY A 125 14.13 -1.26 -10.82
C GLY A 125 13.49 0.13 -10.77
N LYS A 126 12.52 0.40 -11.63
CA LYS A 126 11.81 1.70 -11.70
C LYS A 126 11.09 2.10 -10.41
N ALA A 127 10.72 1.14 -9.56
CA ALA A 127 10.10 1.45 -8.28
C ALA A 127 11.07 2.19 -7.32
N GLY A 128 12.38 2.02 -7.51
CA GLY A 128 13.41 2.70 -6.76
C GLY A 128 13.75 4.12 -7.25
N ASP A 129 13.18 4.59 -8.37
CA ASP A 129 13.43 5.94 -8.87
C ASP A 129 12.85 7.04 -7.95
N LEU A 130 11.86 6.67 -7.17
CA LEU A 130 11.22 7.51 -6.16
C LEU A 130 11.16 6.75 -4.83
N VAL A 131 11.65 7.37 -3.77
CA VAL A 131 11.71 6.80 -2.43
C VAL A 131 10.90 7.68 -1.48
N VAL A 132 10.11 7.05 -0.62
CA VAL A 132 9.39 7.70 0.47
C VAL A 132 10.06 7.30 1.79
N VAL A 133 10.48 8.28 2.57
CA VAL A 133 11.02 8.09 3.92
C VAL A 133 9.96 8.57 4.91
N GLU A 134 9.59 7.71 5.85
CA GLU A 134 8.51 7.95 6.80
C GLU A 134 8.98 7.75 8.24
N GLU A 135 8.33 8.44 9.18
CA GLU A 135 8.44 8.08 10.58
C GLU A 135 7.92 6.65 10.82
N PHE A 136 8.51 5.97 11.76
CA PHE A 136 7.99 4.68 12.22
C PHE A 136 6.83 4.90 13.20
N LEU A 137 5.67 4.35 12.87
CA LEU A 137 4.50 4.39 13.75
C LEU A 137 4.51 3.17 14.68
N GLU A 138 4.39 3.44 15.97
CA GLU A 138 4.21 2.41 16.99
C GLU A 138 2.72 2.14 17.21
N GLY A 139 2.35 0.88 17.37
CA GLY A 139 0.97 0.47 17.62
C GLY A 139 0.64 -0.90 17.04
N GLU A 140 -0.54 -1.38 17.36
CA GLU A 140 -1.07 -2.61 16.78
C GLU A 140 -1.65 -2.34 15.39
N GLU A 141 -1.30 -3.20 14.44
CA GLU A 141 -1.83 -3.15 13.08
C GLU A 141 -3.17 -3.88 13.00
N ALA A 142 -4.13 -3.33 12.29
CA ALA A 142 -5.39 -4.00 11.97
C ALA A 142 -5.84 -3.63 10.56
N SER A 143 -6.52 -4.57 9.91
CA SER A 143 -7.16 -4.36 8.62
C SER A 143 -8.59 -3.85 8.82
N PHE A 144 -8.86 -2.66 8.29
CA PHE A 144 -10.20 -2.08 8.19
C PHE A 144 -10.59 -2.02 6.71
N ILE A 145 -11.45 -2.95 6.31
CA ILE A 145 -11.81 -3.14 4.89
C ILE A 145 -13.24 -2.68 4.69
N ALA A 146 -13.50 -1.96 3.60
CA ALA A 146 -14.84 -1.53 3.22
C ALA A 146 -15.11 -1.74 1.73
N MET A 147 -16.35 -2.02 1.39
CA MET A 147 -16.84 -1.93 0.01
C MET A 147 -17.38 -0.53 -0.25
N VAL A 148 -17.02 0.05 -1.40
CA VAL A 148 -17.37 1.42 -1.74
C VAL A 148 -17.91 1.46 -3.18
N ASP A 149 -19.01 2.20 -3.40
CA ASP A 149 -19.60 2.41 -4.72
C ASP A 149 -19.53 3.89 -5.20
N GLY A 150 -18.80 4.73 -4.45
CA GLY A 150 -18.68 6.17 -4.70
C GLY A 150 -19.69 7.03 -3.91
N LYS A 151 -20.70 6.43 -3.29
CA LYS A 151 -21.69 7.09 -2.43
C LYS A 151 -21.82 6.42 -1.07
N THR A 152 -21.77 5.11 -1.06
CA THR A 152 -21.96 4.27 0.13
C THR A 152 -20.63 3.64 0.52
N VAL A 153 -20.34 3.62 1.80
CA VAL A 153 -19.22 2.89 2.39
C VAL A 153 -19.80 1.82 3.30
N LEU A 154 -19.57 0.55 2.97
CA LEU A 154 -20.02 -0.60 3.76
C LEU A 154 -18.80 -1.25 4.41
N PRO A 155 -18.58 -1.06 5.72
CA PRO A 155 -17.47 -1.71 6.40
C PRO A 155 -17.71 -3.23 6.49
N LEU A 156 -16.64 -3.99 6.28
CA LEU A 156 -16.60 -5.43 6.47
C LEU A 156 -16.08 -5.75 7.88
N ALA A 157 -16.08 -7.04 8.23
CA ALA A 157 -15.45 -7.48 9.47
C ALA A 157 -13.96 -7.09 9.49
N THR A 158 -13.54 -6.55 10.62
CA THR A 158 -12.13 -6.19 10.85
C THR A 158 -11.28 -7.43 11.09
N SER A 159 -9.98 -7.35 10.80
CA SER A 159 -9.06 -8.46 11.05
C SER A 159 -7.69 -7.95 11.49
N GLN A 160 -6.94 -8.82 12.17
CA GLN A 160 -5.52 -8.65 12.42
C GLN A 160 -4.78 -9.85 11.86
N ASP A 161 -3.79 -9.61 11.01
CA ASP A 161 -2.85 -10.62 10.55
C ASP A 161 -1.49 -10.42 11.23
N HIS A 162 -0.79 -11.52 11.45
CA HIS A 162 0.51 -11.54 12.11
C HIS A 162 1.58 -11.90 11.10
N LYS A 163 2.46 -10.95 10.79
CA LYS A 163 3.46 -11.07 9.73
C LYS A 163 4.84 -11.48 10.23
N ARG A 164 5.13 -11.23 11.52
CA ARG A 164 6.41 -11.60 12.12
C ARG A 164 6.49 -13.11 12.33
N ARG A 165 7.65 -13.69 12.01
CA ARG A 165 7.86 -15.14 12.06
C ARG A 165 7.94 -15.69 13.47
N ASP A 166 8.57 -14.95 14.37
CA ASP A 166 8.96 -15.45 15.69
C ASP A 166 8.01 -14.94 16.79
N ASP A 167 7.96 -15.64 17.91
CA ASP A 167 7.13 -15.28 19.07
C ASP A 167 7.45 -13.86 19.57
N GLY A 168 6.45 -13.19 20.13
CA GLY A 168 6.59 -11.83 20.66
C GLY A 168 6.67 -10.76 19.56
N ASP A 169 6.15 -11.04 18.38
CA ASP A 169 6.18 -10.14 17.21
C ASP A 169 7.62 -9.78 16.79
N LEU A 170 8.48 -10.80 16.78
CA LEU A 170 9.91 -10.69 16.45
C LEU A 170 10.26 -11.37 15.12
N GLY A 171 11.50 -11.18 14.69
CA GLY A 171 12.02 -11.78 13.46
C GLY A 171 11.57 -11.09 12.18
N PRO A 172 11.87 -11.68 11.02
CA PRO A 172 11.52 -11.10 9.72
C PRO A 172 10.01 -11.20 9.44
N ASN A 173 9.51 -10.25 8.62
CA ASN A 173 8.17 -10.34 8.08
C ASN A 173 8.02 -11.52 7.12
N THR A 174 6.85 -12.15 7.16
CA THR A 174 6.43 -13.22 6.25
C THR A 174 5.22 -12.78 5.42
N GLY A 175 4.66 -13.67 4.62
CA GLY A 175 3.38 -13.46 3.94
C GLY A 175 2.14 -13.56 4.86
N GLY A 176 2.36 -13.91 6.13
CA GLY A 176 1.34 -14.07 7.17
C GLY A 176 1.52 -15.38 7.91
N MET A 177 1.50 -15.33 9.24
CA MET A 177 1.62 -16.50 10.14
C MET A 177 0.26 -16.96 10.67
N GLY A 178 -0.76 -16.13 10.48
CA GLY A 178 -2.12 -16.37 10.91
C GLY A 178 -2.89 -15.05 11.01
N ALA A 179 -4.19 -15.16 11.12
CA ALA A 179 -5.07 -14.00 11.28
C ALA A 179 -6.29 -14.38 12.11
N TYR A 180 -6.90 -13.38 12.72
CA TYR A 180 -8.21 -13.54 13.35
C TYR A 180 -9.15 -12.38 13.00
N SER A 181 -10.44 -12.64 13.10
CA SER A 181 -11.52 -11.67 12.86
C SER A 181 -12.66 -11.95 13.84
N PRO A 182 -13.31 -10.93 14.41
CA PRO A 182 -12.98 -9.51 14.29
C PRO A 182 -11.70 -9.14 15.05
N ALA A 183 -11.10 -7.97 14.73
CA ALA A 183 -9.92 -7.46 15.41
C ALA A 183 -10.31 -6.76 16.73
N PRO A 184 -9.90 -7.23 17.91
CA PRO A 184 -10.27 -6.61 19.19
C PRO A 184 -9.76 -5.19 19.37
N VAL A 185 -8.62 -4.85 18.72
CA VAL A 185 -8.02 -3.51 18.75
C VAL A 185 -8.89 -2.48 18.04
N VAL A 186 -9.74 -2.90 17.10
CA VAL A 186 -10.71 -2.02 16.43
C VAL A 186 -11.96 -1.88 17.30
N THR A 187 -11.83 -1.07 18.35
CA THR A 187 -12.97 -0.69 19.20
C THR A 187 -13.97 0.16 18.42
N GLN A 188 -15.18 0.36 18.96
CA GLN A 188 -16.17 1.25 18.35
C GLN A 188 -15.59 2.65 18.08
N ARG A 189 -14.81 3.20 19.00
CA ARG A 189 -14.14 4.50 18.81
C ARG A 189 -13.16 4.51 17.62
N VAL A 190 -12.42 3.42 17.42
CA VAL A 190 -11.50 3.29 16.28
C VAL A 190 -12.29 3.15 14.99
N HIS A 191 -13.34 2.32 15.00
CA HIS A 191 -14.26 2.16 13.88
C HIS A 191 -14.83 3.52 13.42
N ASP A 192 -15.41 4.29 14.35
CA ASP A 192 -16.06 5.58 14.04
C ASP A 192 -15.05 6.62 13.51
N ARG A 193 -13.78 6.52 13.88
CA ARG A 193 -12.72 7.38 13.34
C ARG A 193 -12.23 6.94 11.97
N ALA A 194 -12.34 5.66 11.64
CA ALA A 194 -11.96 5.12 10.34
C ALA A 194 -13.03 5.40 9.27
N MET A 195 -14.33 5.40 9.67
CA MET A 195 -15.49 5.74 8.83
C MET A 195 -15.61 7.25 8.63
#